data_d70fed0dc0641b5cb7b7d48b08e7fef5
#
_entry.id   d70fed0dc0641b5cb7b7d48b08e7fef5
#
_cell.length_a   1.000
_cell.length_b   1.000
_cell.length_c   1.000
_cell.angle_alpha   90.00
_cell.angle_beta   90.00
_cell.angle_gamma   90.00
#
_symmetry.space_group_name_H-M   'P 1'
#
loop_
_entity.id
_entity.type
_entity.pdbx_description
1 polymer ?
#
loop_
_entity_poly.entity_id
_entity_poly.type
_entity_poly.pdbx_seq_one_letter_code
_entity_poly.pdbx_strand_id
1 'polypeptide(L)'
;MLASWAIPKGPTLDTAEKRLAMHVEDHPYDYRTFEGVIPAGNYGAGEVIVWDEGTYTLAEGTDPVAEIAAGKIKFIMAGTKLRGMFTLVKIKHGRDQSGEPWLLIKDRDAYVDATYDVEQHAQSVVTGKTLADIKAGRATEKTWKSRPAETKRAPAKRAVRKAKREPIPTDLKPMLSTLVDAPFDDPKWLFELKWDGYRAIAVIAEDETVSLSSRNGNDLLHQFSELESMGGAFTALPIVVDGEICILDENGHSSFQALQSRDKRVAKGAPLSKSSVTFVAFDVLYADGRDVRAEPLEARKALLERSIVADHGVMFSKHVIGAGTTLYEFAARQGLEGIIGKLRTSPYRSARSREWIKVKAKRRQEFVIGGWTDPKGSRTGFGALLVGVYEGKQLVYAGHVGTGFDQAKLKAIMRELDARATEKSPFLALPKTNTKAHFVKPQLVAEVEFTEWTRDGSLRHPVFVGIRSDKKAKDVVRELELPASEHA
;
A
#
# COMPACT_ATOMS: atom_id res chain seq x y z
N MET A 1 6.33 18.52 10.61
CA MET A 1 5.90 18.73 12.02
C MET A 1 5.26 17.43 12.52
N LEU A 2 5.28 17.17 13.82
CA LEU A 2 4.65 16.03 14.48
C LEU A 2 3.42 16.52 15.23
N ALA A 3 2.21 16.09 14.85
CA ALA A 3 1.04 16.30 15.70
C ALA A 3 1.26 15.61 17.04
N SER A 4 1.01 16.30 18.14
CA SER A 4 1.48 15.87 19.45
C SER A 4 0.40 15.91 20.52
N TRP A 5 0.36 14.87 21.35
CA TRP A 5 -0.54 14.78 22.52
C TRP A 5 0.24 14.43 23.78
N ALA A 6 0.02 15.17 24.84
CA ALA A 6 0.49 14.83 26.17
C ALA A 6 -0.50 13.86 26.83
N ILE A 7 -0.01 12.72 27.33
CA ILE A 7 -0.81 11.70 28.02
C ILE A 7 -0.26 11.54 29.44
N PRO A 8 -0.74 12.30 30.45
CA PRO A 8 -0.11 12.41 31.77
C PRO A 8 0.03 11.08 32.54
N LYS A 9 -0.85 10.12 32.29
CA LYS A 9 -0.80 8.78 32.91
C LYS A 9 -0.18 7.72 32.00
N GLY A 10 0.43 8.12 30.88
CA GLY A 10 0.89 7.20 29.86
C GLY A 10 -0.23 6.44 29.15
N PRO A 11 0.09 5.70 28.07
CA PRO A 11 -0.84 4.85 27.36
C PRO A 11 -1.19 3.58 28.15
N THR A 12 -2.25 2.88 27.75
CA THR A 12 -2.67 1.59 28.33
C THR A 12 -3.06 0.60 27.22
N LEU A 13 -2.95 -0.69 27.51
CA LEU A 13 -3.47 -1.78 26.69
C LEU A 13 -4.80 -2.35 27.21
N ASP A 14 -5.34 -1.81 28.31
CA ASP A 14 -6.65 -2.15 28.85
C ASP A 14 -7.77 -1.41 28.09
N THR A 15 -8.70 -2.17 27.52
CA THR A 15 -9.87 -1.60 26.81
C THR A 15 -10.91 -0.96 27.71
N ALA A 16 -10.88 -1.24 29.02
CA ALA A 16 -11.75 -0.62 30.02
C ALA A 16 -11.31 0.81 30.37
N GLU A 17 -10.04 1.13 30.16
CA GLU A 17 -9.46 2.43 30.49
C GLU A 17 -9.45 3.38 29.28
N LYS A 18 -9.72 4.65 29.58
CA LYS A 18 -9.60 5.76 28.62
C LYS A 18 -8.60 6.75 29.17
N ARG A 19 -7.53 7.03 28.43
CA ARG A 19 -6.47 7.94 28.85
C ARG A 19 -6.72 9.34 28.31
N LEU A 20 -6.70 10.34 29.20
CA LEU A 20 -6.71 11.74 28.77
C LEU A 20 -5.46 12.02 27.92
N ALA A 21 -5.66 12.62 26.75
CA ALA A 21 -4.62 13.03 25.83
C ALA A 21 -4.85 14.50 25.46
N MET A 22 -3.97 15.39 25.91
CA MET A 22 -4.07 16.82 25.62
C MET A 22 -3.34 17.12 24.32
N HIS A 23 -4.05 17.62 23.30
CA HIS A 23 -3.42 18.08 22.07
C HIS A 23 -2.56 19.31 22.40
N VAL A 24 -1.29 19.22 22.11
CA VAL A 24 -0.29 20.26 22.36
C VAL A 24 0.22 20.81 21.03
N GLU A 25 1.15 21.77 21.08
CA GLU A 25 1.77 22.30 19.86
C GLU A 25 2.52 21.21 19.07
N ASP A 26 2.50 21.32 17.75
CA ASP A 26 3.23 20.44 16.86
C ASP A 26 4.74 20.56 17.08
N HIS A 27 5.41 19.42 17.22
CA HIS A 27 6.86 19.38 17.44
C HIS A 27 7.64 19.26 16.12
N PRO A 28 8.89 19.78 16.05
CA PRO A 28 9.79 19.48 14.94
C PRO A 28 10.02 17.98 14.79
N TYR A 29 10.15 17.50 13.55
CA TYR A 29 10.32 16.06 13.28
C TYR A 29 11.55 15.46 13.97
N ASP A 30 12.62 16.24 14.13
CA ASP A 30 13.84 15.81 14.83
C ASP A 30 13.62 15.48 16.32
N TYR A 31 12.52 15.97 16.91
CA TYR A 31 12.19 15.72 18.32
C TYR A 31 11.89 14.23 18.59
N ARG A 32 11.41 13.47 17.60
CA ARG A 32 11.07 12.04 17.76
C ARG A 32 12.25 11.16 18.21
N THR A 33 13.49 11.58 17.94
CA THR A 33 14.70 10.82 18.28
C THR A 33 15.52 11.49 19.38
N PHE A 34 14.96 12.54 20.02
CA PHE A 34 15.67 13.26 21.06
C PHE A 34 15.59 12.53 22.41
N GLU A 35 16.75 12.28 22.99
CA GLU A 35 16.91 11.85 24.38
C GLU A 35 17.88 12.81 25.08
N GLY A 36 17.54 13.24 26.31
CA GLY A 36 18.35 14.17 27.04
C GLY A 36 17.53 15.10 27.95
N VAL A 37 17.96 16.34 28.10
CA VAL A 37 17.33 17.31 29.00
C VAL A 37 16.78 18.50 28.21
N ILE A 38 15.50 18.82 28.42
CA ILE A 38 14.91 20.09 27.98
C ILE A 38 15.12 21.09 29.11
N PRO A 39 15.82 22.24 28.86
CA PRO A 39 16.14 23.24 29.88
C PRO A 39 14.87 23.83 30.53
N ALA A 40 15.00 24.21 31.81
CA ALA A 40 13.95 24.94 32.53
C ALA A 40 13.57 26.23 31.78
N GLY A 41 12.27 26.54 31.77
CA GLY A 41 11.72 27.70 31.05
C GLY A 41 11.23 27.39 29.65
N ASN A 42 11.49 26.20 29.11
CA ASN A 42 10.88 25.72 27.87
C ASN A 42 9.63 24.86 28.17
N TYR A 43 8.71 24.79 27.21
CA TYR A 43 7.57 23.86 27.29
C TYR A 43 8.09 22.42 27.37
N GLY A 44 7.53 21.61 28.28
CA GLY A 44 7.98 20.23 28.49
C GLY A 44 9.34 20.07 29.12
N ALA A 45 9.82 21.11 29.88
CA ALA A 45 11.12 21.08 30.58
C ALA A 45 11.26 19.84 31.48
N GLY A 46 12.38 19.12 31.35
CA GLY A 46 12.67 17.89 32.09
C GLY A 46 13.52 16.91 31.31
N GLU A 47 13.64 15.72 31.86
CA GLU A 47 14.30 14.58 31.22
C GLU A 47 13.39 13.95 30.16
N VAL A 48 13.97 13.59 29.02
CA VAL A 48 13.25 13.00 27.88
C VAL A 48 13.98 11.74 27.41
N ILE A 49 13.22 10.68 27.18
CA ILE A 49 13.66 9.45 26.52
C ILE A 49 12.71 9.11 25.38
N VAL A 50 13.16 8.39 24.39
CA VAL A 50 12.30 7.75 23.38
C VAL A 50 11.72 6.47 23.99
N TRP A 51 10.60 6.61 24.70
CA TRP A 51 9.99 5.52 25.45
C TRP A 51 9.48 4.40 24.55
N ASP A 52 8.88 4.74 23.39
CA ASP A 52 8.51 3.80 22.33
C ASP A 52 8.68 4.48 20.96
N GLU A 53 8.94 3.68 19.95
CA GLU A 53 9.01 4.12 18.55
C GLU A 53 8.40 3.06 17.65
N GLY A 54 7.70 3.50 16.61
CA GLY A 54 7.06 2.61 15.65
C GLY A 54 6.37 3.36 14.54
N THR A 55 5.55 2.64 13.80
CA THR A 55 4.72 3.18 12.73
C THR A 55 3.25 2.98 13.06
N TYR A 56 2.38 3.68 12.37
CA TYR A 56 0.94 3.44 12.44
C TYR A 56 0.32 3.48 11.04
N THR A 57 -0.82 2.80 10.90
CA THR A 57 -1.71 2.91 9.73
C THR A 57 -3.09 3.31 10.20
N LEU A 58 -3.81 4.06 9.37
CA LEU A 58 -5.21 4.36 9.66
C LEU A 58 -6.03 3.08 9.60
N ALA A 59 -6.87 2.85 10.59
CA ALA A 59 -7.88 1.78 10.60
C ALA A 59 -9.20 2.23 9.95
N GLU A 60 -9.45 3.54 9.92
CA GLU A 60 -10.58 4.21 9.27
C GLU A 60 -10.05 5.48 8.60
N GLY A 61 -10.66 5.91 7.48
CA GLY A 61 -10.21 7.09 6.73
C GLY A 61 -8.92 6.89 5.92
N THR A 62 -8.48 7.94 5.25
CA THR A 62 -7.30 7.91 4.37
C THR A 62 -6.27 8.98 4.67
N ASP A 63 -6.70 10.07 5.29
CA ASP A 63 -5.85 11.21 5.62
C ASP A 63 -5.85 11.47 7.14
N PRO A 64 -4.73 11.22 7.84
CA PRO A 64 -4.66 11.45 9.27
C PRO A 64 -4.85 12.91 9.66
N VAL A 65 -4.52 13.87 8.79
CA VAL A 65 -4.71 15.29 9.07
C VAL A 65 -6.20 15.64 9.03
N ALA A 66 -6.93 15.13 8.04
CA ALA A 66 -8.37 15.30 7.95
C ALA A 66 -9.11 14.62 9.13
N GLU A 67 -8.70 13.40 9.52
CA GLU A 67 -9.27 12.68 10.65
C GLU A 67 -9.05 13.43 11.98
N ILE A 68 -7.84 13.95 12.20
CA ILE A 68 -7.52 14.78 13.37
C ILE A 68 -8.37 16.06 13.36
N ALA A 69 -8.49 16.74 12.22
CA ALA A 69 -9.32 17.94 12.09
C ALA A 69 -10.81 17.65 12.34
N ALA A 70 -11.29 16.46 11.93
CA ALA A 70 -12.64 15.98 12.23
C ALA A 70 -12.85 15.59 13.70
N GLY A 71 -11.77 15.50 14.49
CA GLY A 71 -11.83 15.22 15.92
C GLY A 71 -11.84 13.74 16.28
N LYS A 72 -11.55 12.82 15.36
CA LYS A 72 -11.42 11.39 15.64
C LYS A 72 -10.41 10.77 14.66
N ILE A 73 -9.46 10.04 15.18
CA ILE A 73 -8.56 9.22 14.37
C ILE A 73 -8.48 7.81 14.95
N LYS A 74 -8.65 6.80 14.12
CA LYS A 74 -8.51 5.40 14.48
C LYS A 74 -7.36 4.77 13.70
N PHE A 75 -6.44 4.15 14.42
CA PHE A 75 -5.18 3.69 13.83
C PHE A 75 -4.68 2.39 14.46
N ILE A 76 -3.91 1.64 13.68
CA ILE A 76 -3.20 0.44 14.11
C ILE A 76 -1.75 0.86 14.37
N MET A 77 -1.31 0.70 15.61
CA MET A 77 0.04 1.01 16.05
C MET A 77 0.93 -0.23 15.98
N ALA A 78 2.13 -0.08 15.45
CA ALA A 78 3.17 -1.09 15.41
C ALA A 78 4.44 -0.50 16.05
N GLY A 79 4.39 -0.31 17.36
CA GLY A 79 5.51 0.10 18.19
C GLY A 79 6.27 -1.09 18.74
N THR A 80 7.39 -0.82 19.37
CA THR A 80 8.16 -1.82 20.10
C THR A 80 7.40 -2.31 21.33
N LYS A 81 6.76 -1.40 22.07
CA LYS A 81 6.00 -1.66 23.30
C LYS A 81 4.49 -1.63 23.06
N LEU A 82 3.99 -0.65 22.30
CA LEU A 82 2.57 -0.48 22.03
C LEU A 82 2.22 -1.05 20.65
N ARG A 83 1.26 -1.98 20.65
CA ARG A 83 0.79 -2.63 19.42
C ARG A 83 -0.73 -2.68 19.36
N GLY A 84 -1.24 -2.79 18.13
CA GLY A 84 -2.65 -2.98 17.87
C GLY A 84 -3.43 -1.69 17.67
N MET A 85 -4.74 -1.78 17.80
CA MET A 85 -5.66 -0.75 17.39
C MET A 85 -5.97 0.23 18.53
N PHE A 86 -5.89 1.52 18.21
CA PHE A 86 -6.20 2.62 19.10
C PHE A 86 -7.12 3.63 18.43
N THR A 87 -7.96 4.26 19.23
CA THR A 87 -8.77 5.41 18.83
C THR A 87 -8.38 6.62 19.65
N LEU A 88 -8.12 7.74 18.98
CA LEU A 88 -7.93 9.05 19.60
C LEU A 88 -9.12 9.92 19.21
N VAL A 89 -9.90 10.38 20.19
CA VAL A 89 -11.15 11.13 19.95
C VAL A 89 -11.21 12.41 20.78
N LYS A 90 -11.54 13.53 20.12
CA LYS A 90 -11.71 14.84 20.75
C LYS A 90 -12.98 14.85 21.60
N ILE A 91 -12.88 15.34 22.81
CA ILE A 91 -14.02 15.50 23.72
C ILE A 91 -14.41 16.98 23.86
N LYS A 92 -15.68 17.22 24.16
CA LYS A 92 -16.18 18.59 24.37
C LYS A 92 -15.55 19.20 25.64
N HIS A 93 -15.13 20.44 25.54
CA HIS A 93 -14.58 21.23 26.67
C HIS A 93 -15.59 21.45 27.79
N GLY A 94 -15.15 21.27 29.05
CA GLY A 94 -15.70 21.97 30.19
C GLY A 94 -15.15 23.41 30.21
N ARG A 95 -15.93 24.37 30.72
CA ARG A 95 -15.68 25.82 30.60
C ARG A 95 -14.34 26.36 31.19
N ASP A 96 -13.52 25.54 31.86
CA ASP A 96 -12.36 26.02 32.66
C ASP A 96 -11.03 25.33 32.33
N GLN A 97 -10.80 24.68 31.20
CA GLN A 97 -9.51 24.03 30.89
C GLN A 97 -8.84 24.65 29.65
N SER A 98 -7.59 25.05 29.80
CA SER A 98 -6.72 25.46 28.69
C SER A 98 -6.25 24.24 27.89
N GLY A 99 -6.40 24.24 26.57
CA GLY A 99 -5.98 23.18 25.65
C GLY A 99 -7.13 22.39 25.03
N GLU A 100 -6.84 21.52 24.08
CA GLU A 100 -7.81 20.65 23.41
C GLU A 100 -7.77 19.23 23.98
N PRO A 101 -8.76 18.80 24.80
CA PRO A 101 -8.74 17.47 25.38
C PRO A 101 -9.25 16.40 24.40
N TRP A 102 -8.54 15.29 24.38
CA TRP A 102 -8.84 14.08 23.65
C TRP A 102 -8.79 12.89 24.60
N LEU A 103 -9.31 11.74 24.15
CA LEU A 103 -9.17 10.45 24.82
C LEU A 103 -8.41 9.49 23.92
N LEU A 104 -7.34 8.88 24.43
CA LEU A 104 -6.72 7.71 23.84
C LEU A 104 -7.38 6.46 24.40
N ILE A 105 -7.87 5.61 23.52
CA ILE A 105 -8.64 4.41 23.85
C ILE A 105 -7.98 3.23 23.16
N LYS A 106 -7.69 2.15 23.90
CA LYS A 106 -7.31 0.87 23.30
C LYS A 106 -8.55 0.15 22.78
N ASP A 107 -8.58 -0.16 21.49
CA ASP A 107 -9.63 -0.97 20.88
C ASP A 107 -9.40 -2.48 21.12
N ARG A 108 -10.45 -3.28 21.00
CA ARG A 108 -10.38 -4.73 21.15
C ARG A 108 -9.66 -5.39 19.98
N ASP A 109 -8.53 -6.03 20.27
CA ASP A 109 -7.73 -6.82 19.32
C ASP A 109 -6.86 -7.85 20.08
N ALA A 110 -5.95 -8.52 19.41
CA ALA A 110 -5.06 -9.53 20.00
C ALA A 110 -4.02 -8.95 21.00
N TYR A 111 -3.86 -7.63 21.08
CA TYR A 111 -2.88 -6.94 21.92
C TYR A 111 -3.51 -6.30 23.17
N VAL A 112 -4.74 -6.70 23.54
CA VAL A 112 -5.37 -6.25 24.78
C VAL A 112 -4.68 -6.91 25.95
N ASP A 113 -4.26 -6.12 26.92
CA ASP A 113 -3.68 -6.56 28.19
C ASP A 113 -4.18 -5.66 29.32
N ALA A 114 -5.13 -6.18 30.12
CA ALA A 114 -5.67 -5.47 31.27
C ALA A 114 -4.70 -5.37 32.45
N THR A 115 -3.56 -6.08 32.39
CA THR A 115 -2.51 -6.03 33.41
C THR A 115 -1.35 -5.14 33.03
N TYR A 116 -1.40 -4.51 31.84
CA TYR A 116 -0.34 -3.67 31.32
C TYR A 116 -0.09 -2.45 32.23
N ASP A 117 1.13 -2.32 32.69
CA ASP A 117 1.58 -1.21 33.52
C ASP A 117 2.76 -0.50 32.83
N VAL A 118 2.55 0.76 32.46
CA VAL A 118 3.54 1.59 31.76
C VAL A 118 4.82 1.79 32.56
N GLU A 119 4.73 1.80 33.90
CA GLU A 119 5.89 2.00 34.80
C GLU A 119 6.86 0.79 34.76
N GLN A 120 6.37 -0.39 34.45
CA GLN A 120 7.22 -1.58 34.29
C GLN A 120 8.03 -1.58 32.99
N HIS A 121 7.73 -0.67 32.08
CA HIS A 121 8.38 -0.50 30.80
C HIS A 121 9.14 0.83 30.68
N ALA A 122 9.76 1.31 31.79
CA ALA A 122 10.32 2.65 31.90
C ALA A 122 11.56 2.94 31.04
N GLN A 123 12.14 1.96 30.34
CA GLN A 123 13.36 2.13 29.54
C GLN A 123 13.09 2.67 28.15
N SER A 124 14.04 3.46 27.62
CA SER A 124 14.08 3.86 26.21
C SER A 124 14.23 2.65 25.28
N VAL A 125 13.55 2.66 24.13
CA VAL A 125 13.72 1.64 23.07
C VAL A 125 14.96 1.92 22.20
N VAL A 126 15.57 3.10 22.33
CA VAL A 126 16.75 3.51 21.53
C VAL A 126 18.03 3.27 22.32
N THR A 127 18.10 3.76 23.58
CA THR A 127 19.34 3.72 24.38
C THR A 127 19.27 2.75 25.57
N GLY A 128 18.09 2.22 25.90
CA GLY A 128 17.87 1.42 27.11
C GLY A 128 17.88 2.22 28.41
N LYS A 129 18.11 3.55 28.37
CA LYS A 129 18.13 4.41 29.54
C LYS A 129 16.73 4.66 30.09
N THR A 130 16.66 4.88 31.40
CA THR A 130 15.46 5.40 32.09
C THR A 130 15.55 6.92 32.26
N LEU A 131 14.44 7.57 32.63
CA LEU A 131 14.45 8.99 33.01
C LEU A 131 15.40 9.24 34.20
N ALA A 132 15.54 8.29 35.12
CA ALA A 132 16.46 8.37 36.25
C ALA A 132 17.91 8.37 35.78
N ASP A 133 18.28 7.59 34.77
CA ASP A 133 19.63 7.57 34.20
C ASP A 133 19.96 8.90 33.50
N ILE A 134 19.02 9.48 32.75
CA ILE A 134 19.16 10.79 32.12
C ILE A 134 19.38 11.87 33.21
N LYS A 135 18.62 11.81 34.30
CA LYS A 135 18.72 12.72 35.43
C LYS A 135 20.07 12.61 36.13
N ALA A 136 20.56 11.39 36.35
CA ALA A 136 21.88 11.17 36.99
C ALA A 136 23.03 11.64 36.09
N GLY A 137 22.90 11.48 34.76
CA GLY A 137 23.89 11.91 33.76
C GLY A 137 23.72 13.34 33.25
N ARG A 138 22.87 14.18 33.85
CA ARG A 138 22.42 15.49 33.34
C ARG A 138 23.52 16.40 32.81
N ALA A 139 24.71 16.39 33.42
CA ALA A 139 25.85 17.20 33.00
C ALA A 139 26.49 16.76 31.67
N THR A 140 26.29 15.50 31.27
CA THR A 140 26.84 14.88 30.05
C THR A 140 25.80 14.59 28.98
N GLU A 141 24.51 14.75 29.31
CA GLU A 141 23.42 14.47 28.40
C GLU A 141 23.21 15.59 27.37
N LYS A 142 22.66 15.24 26.23
CA LYS A 142 22.29 16.19 25.17
C LYS A 142 21.25 17.18 25.71
N THR A 143 21.45 18.47 25.48
CA THR A 143 20.47 19.49 25.80
C THR A 143 19.71 19.89 24.56
N TRP A 144 18.37 19.89 24.64
CA TRP A 144 17.51 20.38 23.55
C TRP A 144 17.75 21.88 23.34
N LYS A 145 18.19 22.26 22.16
CA LYS A 145 18.27 23.65 21.73
C LYS A 145 17.06 23.95 20.88
N SER A 146 16.05 24.60 21.46
CA SER A 146 14.93 25.11 20.64
C SER A 146 15.49 26.08 19.59
N ARG A 147 15.29 25.78 18.32
CA ARG A 147 15.48 26.80 17.30
C ARG A 147 14.34 27.81 17.45
N PRO A 148 14.62 29.15 17.55
CA PRO A 148 13.57 30.14 17.45
C PRO A 148 12.79 29.88 16.16
N ALA A 149 11.46 30.05 16.19
CA ALA A 149 10.63 29.97 14.99
C ALA A 149 11.22 30.92 13.93
N GLU A 150 11.87 30.38 12.94
CA GLU A 150 12.43 31.16 11.84
C GLU A 150 11.27 31.77 11.06
N THR A 151 11.02 33.06 11.31
CA THR A 151 10.36 33.92 10.33
C THR A 151 10.99 33.67 8.98
N LYS A 152 10.15 33.33 8.00
CA LYS A 152 10.47 33.05 6.60
C LYS A 152 11.70 33.81 6.10
N ARG A 153 12.88 33.23 6.22
CA ARG A 153 14.05 33.58 5.41
C ARG A 153 14.16 32.49 4.35
N ALA A 154 14.16 32.92 3.11
CA ALA A 154 14.48 32.08 1.98
C ALA A 154 15.73 31.24 2.29
N PRO A 155 15.74 29.94 1.93
CA PRO A 155 16.86 29.07 2.26
C PRO A 155 18.13 29.64 1.65
N ALA A 156 19.10 30.00 2.50
CA ALA A 156 20.44 30.32 2.07
C ALA A 156 20.94 29.10 1.29
N LYS A 157 21.24 29.28 0.02
CA LYS A 157 21.86 28.29 -0.86
C LYS A 157 23.16 27.82 -0.21
N ARG A 158 23.11 26.75 0.58
CA ARG A 158 24.29 26.01 0.98
C ARG A 158 24.84 25.46 -0.34
N ALA A 159 26.02 25.90 -0.74
CA ALA A 159 26.71 25.40 -1.92
C ALA A 159 26.94 23.88 -1.71
N VAL A 160 25.99 23.09 -2.12
CA VAL A 160 26.15 21.65 -2.33
C VAL A 160 27.16 21.55 -3.47
N ARG A 161 28.35 21.02 -3.20
CA ARG A 161 29.23 20.53 -4.27
C ARG A 161 28.31 19.74 -5.19
N LYS A 162 28.15 20.19 -6.44
CA LYS A 162 27.35 19.48 -7.45
C LYS A 162 27.96 18.08 -7.59
N ALA A 163 27.41 17.12 -6.88
CA ALA A 163 27.63 15.73 -7.22
C ALA A 163 27.21 15.59 -8.67
N LYS A 164 28.02 14.91 -9.46
CA LYS A 164 27.75 14.67 -10.89
C LYS A 164 26.38 13.97 -10.93
N ARG A 165 25.37 14.62 -11.52
CA ARG A 165 24.03 14.03 -11.65
C ARG A 165 24.17 12.77 -12.51
N GLU A 166 23.64 11.68 -12.04
CA GLU A 166 23.51 10.44 -12.78
C GLU A 166 22.34 10.57 -13.77
N PRO A 167 22.41 9.96 -14.96
CA PRO A 167 21.26 9.93 -15.85
C PRO A 167 20.15 9.08 -15.24
N ILE A 168 18.90 9.44 -15.56
CA ILE A 168 17.74 8.60 -15.19
C ILE A 168 17.92 7.23 -15.84
N PRO A 169 17.77 6.12 -15.07
CA PRO A 169 17.89 4.78 -15.63
C PRO A 169 16.87 4.53 -16.75
N THR A 170 17.28 3.89 -17.82
CA THR A 170 16.39 3.54 -18.94
C THR A 170 15.81 2.13 -18.87
N ASP A 171 16.38 1.28 -18.00
CA ASP A 171 16.03 -0.12 -17.80
C ASP A 171 14.96 -0.32 -16.69
N LEU A 172 14.03 0.60 -16.58
CA LEU A 172 13.02 0.63 -15.52
C LEU A 172 12.01 -0.51 -15.69
N LYS A 173 12.10 -1.50 -14.81
CA LYS A 173 11.13 -2.60 -14.69
C LYS A 173 10.72 -2.79 -13.24
N PRO A 174 9.43 -3.08 -12.96
CA PRO A 174 8.97 -3.30 -11.59
C PRO A 174 9.64 -4.50 -10.91
N MET A 175 10.00 -4.34 -9.64
CA MET A 175 10.32 -5.46 -8.76
C MET A 175 9.04 -6.26 -8.45
N LEU A 176 9.12 -7.60 -8.50
CA LEU A 176 7.96 -8.48 -8.36
C LEU A 176 8.04 -9.26 -7.06
N SER A 177 6.91 -9.32 -6.35
CA SER A 177 6.76 -10.09 -5.12
C SER A 177 6.54 -11.58 -5.37
N THR A 178 6.95 -12.43 -4.42
CA THR A 178 6.68 -13.86 -4.37
C THR A 178 5.42 -14.12 -3.54
N LEU A 179 4.54 -15.04 -3.98
CA LEU A 179 3.35 -15.43 -3.23
C LEU A 179 3.76 -16.36 -2.08
N VAL A 180 3.28 -16.08 -0.87
CA VAL A 180 3.40 -16.95 0.30
C VAL A 180 2.04 -17.32 0.86
N ASP A 181 1.98 -18.43 1.58
CA ASP A 181 0.76 -19.09 2.05
C ASP A 181 0.14 -18.43 3.29
N ALA A 182 0.93 -17.77 4.13
CA ALA A 182 0.49 -17.17 5.37
C ALA A 182 1.20 -15.85 5.68
N PRO A 183 0.54 -14.93 6.43
CA PRO A 183 1.20 -13.76 7.00
C PRO A 183 2.12 -14.16 8.15
N PHE A 184 3.09 -13.32 8.46
CA PHE A 184 3.99 -13.48 9.60
C PHE A 184 4.37 -12.12 10.19
N ASP A 185 4.95 -12.14 11.39
CA ASP A 185 5.46 -10.98 12.11
C ASP A 185 6.98 -11.08 12.25
N ASP A 186 7.72 -10.12 11.70
CA ASP A 186 9.18 -10.03 11.80
C ASP A 186 9.61 -8.56 11.70
N PRO A 187 10.36 -8.00 12.67
CA PRO A 187 10.82 -6.61 12.66
C PRO A 187 11.77 -6.24 11.51
N LYS A 188 12.33 -7.22 10.81
CA LYS A 188 13.13 -6.99 9.60
C LYS A 188 12.27 -6.65 8.39
N TRP A 189 10.95 -6.84 8.47
CA TRP A 189 10.02 -6.64 7.37
C TRP A 189 9.10 -5.43 7.63
N LEU A 190 8.75 -4.74 6.57
CA LEU A 190 7.63 -3.81 6.55
C LEU A 190 6.50 -4.41 5.72
N PHE A 191 5.27 -4.09 6.09
CA PHE A 191 4.07 -4.60 5.44
C PHE A 191 3.17 -3.45 5.01
N GLU A 192 2.66 -3.53 3.79
CA GLU A 192 1.76 -2.57 3.15
C GLU A 192 0.48 -3.26 2.71
N LEU A 193 -0.60 -2.51 2.55
CA LEU A 193 -1.79 -3.02 1.86
C LEU A 193 -1.43 -3.39 0.41
N LYS A 194 -1.99 -4.49 -0.07
CA LYS A 194 -1.90 -4.83 -1.47
C LYS A 194 -2.97 -4.06 -2.25
N TRP A 195 -2.52 -3.00 -2.91
CA TRP A 195 -3.36 -2.14 -3.72
C TRP A 195 -3.86 -2.90 -4.96
N ASP A 196 -5.14 -2.71 -5.29
CA ASP A 196 -5.83 -3.38 -6.41
C ASP A 196 -6.02 -2.39 -7.57
N GLY A 197 -5.09 -2.40 -8.54
CA GLY A 197 -5.04 -1.42 -9.62
C GLY A 197 -4.14 -1.82 -10.80
N TYR A 198 -3.59 -0.81 -11.48
CA TYR A 198 -2.55 -0.97 -12.51
C TYR A 198 -1.20 -0.53 -12.00
N ARG A 199 -0.23 -1.45 -11.94
CA ARG A 199 1.15 -1.14 -11.61
C ARG A 199 1.75 -0.20 -12.64
N ALA A 200 2.32 0.91 -12.18
CA ALA A 200 3.00 1.86 -13.03
C ALA A 200 4.31 2.36 -12.44
N ILE A 201 5.30 2.58 -13.30
CA ILE A 201 6.48 3.37 -13.00
C ILE A 201 6.25 4.76 -13.55
N ALA A 202 6.30 5.75 -12.67
CA ALA A 202 6.19 7.16 -13.00
C ALA A 202 7.59 7.78 -13.11
N VAL A 203 7.85 8.48 -14.19
CA VAL A 203 9.03 9.32 -14.36
C VAL A 203 8.55 10.77 -14.42
N ILE A 204 8.98 11.58 -13.46
CA ILE A 204 8.67 13.01 -13.40
C ILE A 204 9.96 13.78 -13.66
N ALA A 205 9.97 14.58 -14.71
CA ALA A 205 11.10 15.39 -15.13
C ALA A 205 11.29 16.65 -14.25
N GLU A 206 12.35 17.41 -14.47
CA GLU A 206 12.61 18.66 -13.73
C GLU A 206 11.55 19.75 -13.97
N ASP A 207 10.90 19.72 -15.12
CA ASP A 207 9.81 20.62 -15.51
C ASP A 207 8.43 20.11 -15.13
N GLU A 208 8.37 19.11 -14.22
CA GLU A 208 7.15 18.44 -13.76
C GLU A 208 6.43 17.60 -14.83
N THR A 209 6.99 17.45 -16.02
CA THR A 209 6.42 16.57 -17.05
C THR A 209 6.39 15.13 -16.56
N VAL A 210 5.24 14.48 -16.69
CA VAL A 210 4.97 13.13 -16.21
C VAL A 210 4.97 12.13 -17.36
N SER A 211 5.59 10.99 -17.15
CA SER A 211 5.46 9.80 -17.99
C SER A 211 5.08 8.61 -17.12
N LEU A 212 4.08 7.84 -17.52
CA LEU A 212 3.61 6.65 -16.82
C LEU A 212 3.78 5.42 -17.69
N SER A 213 4.51 4.42 -17.23
CA SER A 213 4.68 3.17 -17.95
C SER A 213 4.19 1.97 -17.14
N SER A 214 3.40 1.10 -17.80
CA SER A 214 2.96 -0.15 -17.22
C SER A 214 4.13 -1.12 -17.02
N ARG A 215 3.89 -2.23 -16.31
CA ARG A 215 4.83 -3.35 -16.16
C ARG A 215 5.45 -3.81 -17.50
N ASN A 216 4.72 -3.69 -18.60
CA ASN A 216 5.15 -4.11 -19.93
C ASN A 216 5.73 -2.97 -20.77
N GLY A 217 5.88 -1.78 -20.20
CA GLY A 217 6.37 -0.60 -20.89
C GLY A 217 5.34 0.12 -21.78
N ASN A 218 4.05 -0.21 -21.66
CA ASN A 218 3.01 0.51 -22.36
C ASN A 218 2.78 1.86 -21.69
N ASP A 219 2.57 2.91 -22.46
CA ASP A 219 2.17 4.22 -21.95
C ASP A 219 0.78 4.14 -21.30
N LEU A 220 0.68 4.61 -20.06
CA LEU A 220 -0.55 4.67 -19.29
C LEU A 220 -1.08 6.11 -19.14
N LEU A 221 -0.29 7.13 -19.41
CA LEU A 221 -0.71 8.52 -19.21
C LEU A 221 -1.90 8.89 -20.10
N HIS A 222 -1.90 8.41 -21.34
CA HIS A 222 -3.04 8.60 -22.25
C HIS A 222 -4.36 8.04 -21.66
N GLN A 223 -4.29 6.93 -20.93
CA GLN A 223 -5.47 6.32 -20.27
C GLN A 223 -5.84 7.03 -18.97
N PHE A 224 -4.86 7.61 -18.26
CA PHE A 224 -4.99 8.24 -16.94
C PHE A 224 -4.48 9.68 -16.96
N SER A 225 -5.03 10.49 -17.88
CA SER A 225 -4.60 11.89 -18.08
C SER A 225 -4.81 12.78 -16.84
N GLU A 226 -5.68 12.37 -15.89
CA GLU A 226 -5.85 13.06 -14.60
C GLU A 226 -4.56 13.10 -13.77
N LEU A 227 -3.64 12.15 -14.02
CA LEU A 227 -2.35 12.08 -13.34
C LEU A 227 -1.26 12.96 -13.96
N GLU A 228 -1.55 13.72 -15.02
CA GLU A 228 -0.60 14.72 -15.58
C GLU A 228 -0.20 15.76 -14.53
N SER A 229 -1.11 16.12 -13.63
CA SER A 229 -0.85 17.08 -12.55
C SER A 229 0.03 16.54 -11.42
N MET A 230 0.31 15.24 -11.38
CA MET A 230 1.07 14.64 -10.27
C MET A 230 2.53 15.10 -10.21
N GLY A 231 3.04 15.73 -11.26
CA GLY A 231 4.38 16.34 -11.24
C GLY A 231 4.58 17.31 -10.09
N GLY A 232 3.58 18.16 -9.83
CA GLY A 232 3.57 19.13 -8.73
C GLY A 232 3.49 18.53 -7.33
N ALA A 233 3.28 17.20 -7.19
CA ALA A 233 3.28 16.54 -5.90
C ALA A 233 4.66 16.34 -5.30
N PHE A 234 5.74 16.44 -6.09
CA PHE A 234 7.08 16.01 -5.67
C PHE A 234 8.07 17.16 -5.59
N THR A 235 9.01 17.08 -4.63
CA THR A 235 10.10 18.07 -4.44
C THR A 235 11.46 17.59 -4.93
N ALA A 236 11.68 16.27 -5.04
CA ALA A 236 12.99 15.69 -5.38
C ALA A 236 13.10 15.41 -6.90
N LEU A 237 12.88 16.44 -7.73
CA LEU A 237 12.90 16.32 -9.18
C LEU A 237 14.33 16.34 -9.77
N PRO A 238 14.58 15.60 -10.86
CA PRO A 238 13.71 14.60 -11.45
C PRO A 238 13.59 13.37 -10.53
N ILE A 239 12.44 12.69 -10.56
CA ILE A 239 12.16 11.55 -9.70
C ILE A 239 11.55 10.38 -10.49
N VAL A 240 11.89 9.14 -10.11
CA VAL A 240 11.28 7.91 -10.63
C VAL A 240 10.64 7.16 -9.48
N VAL A 241 9.34 6.93 -9.58
CA VAL A 241 8.51 6.34 -8.52
C VAL A 241 7.81 5.09 -9.03
N ASP A 242 7.81 4.04 -8.21
CA ASP A 242 7.05 2.81 -8.44
C ASP A 242 5.77 2.85 -7.61
N GLY A 243 4.64 2.61 -8.24
CA GLY A 243 3.33 2.75 -7.61
C GLY A 243 2.24 1.92 -8.27
N GLU A 244 1.03 2.09 -7.77
CA GLU A 244 -0.19 1.48 -8.29
C GLU A 244 -1.20 2.59 -8.63
N ILE A 245 -1.77 2.57 -9.83
CA ILE A 245 -2.87 3.46 -10.23
C ILE A 245 -4.17 2.82 -9.76
N CYS A 246 -4.89 3.49 -8.85
CA CYS A 246 -6.10 3.01 -8.21
C CYS A 246 -7.26 3.99 -8.36
N ILE A 247 -8.49 3.48 -8.19
CA ILE A 247 -9.63 4.27 -7.75
C ILE A 247 -9.93 3.85 -6.32
N LEU A 248 -9.99 4.83 -5.44
CA LEU A 248 -10.29 4.63 -4.02
C LEU A 248 -11.76 4.94 -3.75
N ASP A 249 -12.40 4.13 -2.91
CA ASP A 249 -13.74 4.42 -2.39
C ASP A 249 -13.70 5.45 -1.24
N GLU A 250 -14.85 5.75 -0.65
CA GLU A 250 -14.99 6.70 0.47
C GLU A 250 -14.21 6.28 1.72
N ASN A 251 -13.87 5.00 1.84
CA ASN A 251 -13.07 4.44 2.92
C ASN A 251 -11.58 4.32 2.57
N GLY A 252 -11.18 4.76 1.37
CA GLY A 252 -9.82 4.65 0.86
C GLY A 252 -9.44 3.25 0.36
N HIS A 253 -10.40 2.37 0.11
CA HIS A 253 -10.15 1.05 -0.42
C HIS A 253 -10.05 1.07 -1.94
N SER A 254 -9.04 0.41 -2.49
CA SER A 254 -8.87 0.30 -3.93
C SER A 254 -9.82 -0.73 -4.55
N SER A 255 -10.32 -0.43 -5.76
CA SER A 255 -11.21 -1.32 -6.51
C SER A 255 -10.84 -1.37 -7.99
N PHE A 256 -10.32 -2.52 -8.43
CA PHE A 256 -10.04 -2.77 -9.83
C PHE A 256 -11.30 -2.74 -10.71
N GLN A 257 -12.45 -3.15 -10.17
CA GLN A 257 -13.72 -3.09 -10.91
C GLN A 257 -14.15 -1.63 -11.16
N ALA A 258 -13.92 -0.74 -10.19
CA ALA A 258 -14.19 0.69 -10.35
C ALA A 258 -13.27 1.27 -11.45
N LEU A 259 -12.00 0.90 -11.45
CA LEU A 259 -11.01 1.31 -12.45
C LEU A 259 -11.42 0.86 -13.87
N GLN A 260 -11.80 -0.40 -14.05
CA GLN A 260 -12.31 -0.92 -15.32
C GLN A 260 -13.63 -0.27 -15.77
N SER A 261 -14.50 0.05 -14.82
CA SER A 261 -15.77 0.74 -15.12
C SER A 261 -15.53 2.16 -15.60
N ARG A 262 -14.53 2.85 -15.04
CA ARG A 262 -14.06 4.17 -15.51
C ARG A 262 -13.55 4.09 -16.95
N ASP A 263 -12.66 3.16 -17.25
CA ASP A 263 -12.05 3.00 -18.58
C ASP A 263 -13.13 2.85 -19.69
N LYS A 264 -14.17 2.07 -19.41
CA LYS A 264 -15.32 1.94 -20.31
C LYS A 264 -16.13 3.23 -20.49
N ARG A 265 -16.20 4.08 -19.47
CA ARG A 265 -16.91 5.38 -19.53
C ARG A 265 -16.10 6.38 -20.32
N VAL A 266 -14.79 6.46 -20.08
CA VAL A 266 -13.85 7.31 -20.82
C VAL A 266 -13.89 6.98 -22.33
N ALA A 267 -13.80 5.69 -22.65
CA ALA A 267 -13.89 5.22 -24.05
C ALA A 267 -15.22 5.57 -24.75
N LYS A 268 -16.28 5.86 -24.00
CA LYS A 268 -17.59 6.31 -24.52
C LYS A 268 -17.78 7.84 -24.48
N GLY A 269 -16.77 8.61 -24.10
CA GLY A 269 -16.89 10.08 -23.93
C GLY A 269 -17.83 10.52 -22.81
N ALA A 270 -18.15 9.64 -21.87
CA ALA A 270 -19.01 9.98 -20.73
C ALA A 270 -18.24 10.80 -19.69
N PRO A 271 -18.87 11.77 -19.00
CA PRO A 271 -18.21 12.54 -17.95
C PRO A 271 -17.72 11.58 -16.83
N LEU A 272 -16.50 11.86 -16.35
CA LEU A 272 -15.90 11.15 -15.22
C LEU A 272 -16.72 11.43 -13.95
N SER A 273 -16.97 10.39 -13.16
CA SER A 273 -17.54 10.57 -11.83
C SER A 273 -16.51 11.22 -10.90
N LYS A 274 -16.97 11.76 -9.75
CA LYS A 274 -16.10 12.38 -8.73
C LYS A 274 -15.05 11.46 -8.09
N SER A 275 -15.01 10.15 -8.43
CA SER A 275 -13.96 9.24 -7.98
C SER A 275 -12.66 9.59 -8.68
N SER A 276 -11.72 10.14 -7.93
CA SER A 276 -10.40 10.52 -8.43
C SER A 276 -9.52 9.29 -8.65
N VAL A 277 -8.83 9.25 -9.78
CA VAL A 277 -7.73 8.32 -9.98
C VAL A 277 -6.58 8.76 -9.07
N THR A 278 -6.02 7.81 -8.33
CA THR A 278 -4.92 8.04 -7.39
C THR A 278 -3.73 7.19 -7.76
N PHE A 279 -2.55 7.78 -7.82
CA PHE A 279 -1.28 7.06 -7.90
C PHE A 279 -0.75 6.78 -6.50
N VAL A 280 -0.82 5.53 -6.06
CA VAL A 280 -0.33 5.11 -4.75
C VAL A 280 1.14 4.75 -4.86
N ALA A 281 1.99 5.66 -4.41
CA ALA A 281 3.45 5.55 -4.47
C ALA A 281 3.98 4.69 -3.32
N PHE A 282 4.78 3.65 -3.60
CA PHE A 282 5.29 2.75 -2.56
C PHE A 282 6.81 2.49 -2.63
N ASP A 283 7.52 2.94 -3.66
CA ASP A 283 8.99 2.93 -3.73
C ASP A 283 9.50 4.04 -4.63
N VAL A 284 10.75 4.47 -4.43
CA VAL A 284 11.46 5.44 -5.28
C VAL A 284 12.75 4.83 -5.81
N LEU A 285 13.00 5.00 -7.10
CA LEU A 285 14.11 4.39 -7.81
C LEU A 285 15.23 5.37 -8.13
N TYR A 286 14.85 6.64 -8.31
CA TYR A 286 15.75 7.73 -8.64
C TYR A 286 15.20 9.03 -8.07
N ALA A 287 16.03 9.87 -7.46
CA ALA A 287 15.64 11.16 -6.93
C ALA A 287 16.84 12.10 -6.80
N ASP A 288 16.65 13.42 -6.93
CA ASP A 288 17.69 14.43 -6.76
C ASP A 288 18.97 14.17 -7.61
N GLY A 289 18.82 13.60 -8.79
CA GLY A 289 19.94 13.31 -9.67
C GLY A 289 20.75 12.07 -9.31
N ARG A 290 20.22 11.13 -8.53
CA ARG A 290 20.88 9.88 -8.09
C ARG A 290 19.99 8.67 -8.29
N ASP A 291 20.60 7.56 -8.74
CA ASP A 291 20.00 6.25 -8.70
C ASP A 291 20.04 5.70 -7.26
N VAL A 292 18.87 5.48 -6.66
CA VAL A 292 18.75 5.02 -5.26
C VAL A 292 18.36 3.54 -5.15
N ARG A 293 18.27 2.82 -6.27
CA ARG A 293 17.85 1.41 -6.30
C ARG A 293 18.73 0.50 -5.43
N ALA A 294 20.02 0.82 -5.28
CA ALA A 294 20.93 0.07 -4.43
C ALA A 294 20.79 0.35 -2.93
N GLU A 295 20.10 1.42 -2.55
CA GLU A 295 19.89 1.76 -1.14
C GLU A 295 18.87 0.82 -0.48
N PRO A 296 18.94 0.62 0.86
CA PRO A 296 17.94 -0.12 1.61
C PRO A 296 16.51 0.43 1.39
N LEU A 297 15.52 -0.45 1.31
CA LEU A 297 14.11 -0.07 1.11
C LEU A 297 13.64 1.00 2.12
N GLU A 298 14.01 0.86 3.40
CA GLU A 298 13.60 1.83 4.43
C GLU A 298 14.13 3.25 4.15
N ALA A 299 15.34 3.38 3.61
CA ALA A 299 15.89 4.66 3.20
C ALA A 299 15.15 5.23 1.98
N ARG A 300 14.83 4.38 1.00
CA ARG A 300 14.04 4.77 -0.18
C ARG A 300 12.61 5.18 0.22
N LYS A 301 11.95 4.44 1.12
CA LYS A 301 10.62 4.79 1.64
C LYS A 301 10.63 6.15 2.35
N ALA A 302 11.61 6.39 3.21
CA ALA A 302 11.77 7.67 3.90
C ALA A 302 12.07 8.82 2.91
N LEU A 303 12.83 8.57 1.83
CA LEU A 303 13.06 9.54 0.77
C LEU A 303 11.75 9.85 0.01
N LEU A 304 11.00 8.83 -0.38
CA LEU A 304 9.73 8.98 -1.08
C LEU A 304 8.72 9.78 -0.23
N GLU A 305 8.53 9.42 1.04
CA GLU A 305 7.58 10.07 1.93
C GLU A 305 7.85 11.57 2.07
N ARG A 306 9.11 11.96 2.32
CA ARG A 306 9.47 13.38 2.42
C ARG A 306 9.47 14.13 1.09
N SER A 307 9.48 13.43 -0.03
CA SER A 307 9.44 14.04 -1.37
C SER A 307 8.03 14.38 -1.83
N ILE A 308 7.00 13.74 -1.25
CA ILE A 308 5.59 14.02 -1.55
C ILE A 308 5.13 15.16 -0.65
N VAL A 309 4.76 16.29 -1.25
CA VAL A 309 4.43 17.54 -0.52
C VAL A 309 3.01 18.04 -0.76
N ALA A 310 2.32 17.50 -1.74
CA ALA A 310 0.95 17.88 -2.08
C ALA A 310 0.18 16.68 -2.64
N ASP A 311 -1.14 16.74 -2.59
CA ASP A 311 -2.00 15.68 -3.11
C ASP A 311 -2.00 15.83 -4.63
N HIS A 312 -2.16 16.26 -5.51
CA HIS A 312 -2.16 16.15 -6.98
C HIS A 312 -2.41 14.72 -7.50
N GLY A 313 -3.29 13.99 -6.81
CA GLY A 313 -3.60 12.60 -7.18
C GLY A 313 -2.53 11.58 -6.79
N VAL A 314 -1.60 11.93 -5.89
CA VAL A 314 -0.56 11.05 -5.35
C VAL A 314 -0.80 10.76 -3.88
N MET A 315 -0.69 9.50 -3.51
CA MET A 315 -0.75 9.06 -2.12
C MET A 315 0.46 8.19 -1.79
N PHE A 316 1.10 8.42 -0.64
CA PHE A 316 2.14 7.55 -0.13
C PHE A 316 1.54 6.24 0.42
N SER A 317 2.04 5.09 -0.03
CA SER A 317 1.67 3.79 0.55
C SER A 317 2.27 3.65 1.94
N LYS A 318 1.46 3.83 2.96
CA LYS A 318 1.87 3.64 4.36
C LYS A 318 2.17 2.18 4.66
N HIS A 319 3.00 1.95 5.66
CA HIS A 319 3.43 0.61 6.06
C HIS A 319 3.49 0.46 7.58
N VAL A 320 3.45 -0.78 8.03
CA VAL A 320 3.73 -1.17 9.42
C VAL A 320 5.00 -2.01 9.45
N ILE A 321 5.79 -1.87 10.51
CA ILE A 321 7.00 -2.68 10.71
C ILE A 321 6.67 -3.86 11.60
N GLY A 322 7.04 -5.07 11.18
CA GLY A 322 6.98 -6.28 11.99
C GLY A 322 5.59 -6.87 12.21
N ALA A 323 4.49 -6.19 11.85
CA ALA A 323 3.12 -6.59 12.21
C ALA A 323 2.31 -7.06 10.97
N GLY A 324 2.84 -8.05 10.24
CA GLY A 324 2.19 -8.54 9.03
C GLY A 324 0.88 -9.27 9.28
N THR A 325 0.80 -10.07 10.35
CA THR A 325 -0.41 -10.80 10.73
C THR A 325 -1.58 -9.85 11.02
N THR A 326 -1.34 -8.82 11.83
CA THR A 326 -2.36 -7.82 12.16
C THR A 326 -2.86 -7.07 10.92
N LEU A 327 -1.94 -6.63 10.04
CA LEU A 327 -2.33 -5.94 8.82
C LEU A 327 -3.09 -6.85 7.85
N TYR A 328 -2.72 -8.15 7.78
CA TYR A 328 -3.43 -9.12 6.96
C TYR A 328 -4.86 -9.37 7.47
N GLU A 329 -5.04 -9.54 8.77
CA GLU A 329 -6.38 -9.69 9.36
C GLU A 329 -7.25 -8.46 9.10
N PHE A 330 -6.66 -7.25 9.20
CA PHE A 330 -7.36 -6.03 8.82
C PHE A 330 -7.77 -6.07 7.36
N ALA A 331 -6.83 -6.37 6.43
CA ALA A 331 -7.11 -6.44 5.00
C ALA A 331 -8.22 -7.47 4.70
N ALA A 332 -8.19 -8.65 5.33
CA ALA A 332 -9.19 -9.69 5.18
C ALA A 332 -10.58 -9.25 5.65
N ARG A 333 -10.67 -8.62 6.84
CA ARG A 333 -11.94 -8.09 7.39
C ARG A 333 -12.54 -7.00 6.51
N GLN A 334 -11.72 -6.14 5.93
CA GLN A 334 -12.17 -5.07 5.01
C GLN A 334 -12.41 -5.57 3.58
N GLY A 335 -12.22 -6.86 3.31
CA GLY A 335 -12.37 -7.42 1.98
C GLY A 335 -11.36 -6.91 0.95
N LEU A 336 -10.19 -6.43 1.39
CA LEU A 336 -9.09 -5.99 0.53
C LEU A 336 -8.37 -7.19 -0.11
N GLU A 337 -7.47 -6.91 -1.04
CA GLU A 337 -6.78 -7.97 -1.80
C GLU A 337 -5.77 -8.77 -0.96
N GLY A 338 -5.21 -8.15 0.09
CA GLY A 338 -4.22 -8.74 0.98
C GLY A 338 -3.13 -7.73 1.37
N ILE A 339 -1.92 -8.22 1.58
CA ILE A 339 -0.77 -7.42 1.97
C ILE A 339 0.47 -7.72 1.12
N ILE A 340 1.41 -6.78 1.10
CA ILE A 340 2.76 -6.93 0.57
C ILE A 340 3.74 -6.78 1.73
N GLY A 341 4.54 -7.81 1.99
CA GLY A 341 5.68 -7.72 2.88
C GLY A 341 6.95 -7.41 2.08
N LYS A 342 7.80 -6.54 2.61
CA LYS A 342 9.05 -6.13 1.98
C LYS A 342 10.17 -6.14 3.02
N LEU A 343 11.30 -6.77 2.70
CA LEU A 343 12.48 -6.78 3.57
C LEU A 343 13.06 -5.35 3.64
N ARG A 344 13.19 -4.77 4.82
CA ARG A 344 13.58 -3.37 5.05
C ARG A 344 14.93 -3.00 4.46
N THR A 345 15.87 -3.94 4.45
CA THR A 345 17.24 -3.75 3.93
C THR A 345 17.39 -4.07 2.45
N SER A 346 16.31 -4.50 1.76
CA SER A 346 16.41 -4.94 0.36
C SER A 346 16.71 -3.78 -0.59
N PRO A 347 17.62 -3.98 -1.56
CA PRO A 347 17.72 -3.11 -2.73
C PRO A 347 16.54 -3.35 -3.67
N TYR A 348 16.33 -2.42 -4.59
CA TYR A 348 15.33 -2.59 -5.65
C TYR A 348 15.91 -3.41 -6.82
N ARG A 349 15.28 -4.53 -7.18
CA ARG A 349 15.70 -5.42 -8.26
C ARG A 349 14.60 -5.52 -9.32
N SER A 350 14.94 -5.26 -10.58
CA SER A 350 13.99 -5.36 -11.72
C SER A 350 13.67 -6.83 -12.07
N ALA A 351 13.35 -7.65 -11.06
CA ALA A 351 13.06 -9.07 -11.17
C ALA A 351 12.11 -9.54 -10.06
N ARG A 352 11.67 -10.81 -10.12
CA ARG A 352 10.98 -11.44 -9.00
C ARG A 352 12.00 -11.71 -7.89
N SER A 353 11.64 -11.33 -6.65
CA SER A 353 12.49 -11.50 -5.48
C SER A 353 11.69 -12.09 -4.33
N ARG A 354 12.38 -12.84 -3.46
CA ARG A 354 11.84 -13.26 -2.16
C ARG A 354 11.94 -12.17 -1.10
N GLU A 355 12.67 -11.08 -1.36
CA GLU A 355 12.75 -9.91 -0.51
C GLU A 355 11.46 -9.08 -0.53
N TRP A 356 10.58 -9.33 -1.51
CA TRP A 356 9.21 -8.85 -1.55
C TRP A 356 8.28 -10.06 -1.63
N ILE A 357 7.31 -10.12 -0.71
CA ILE A 357 6.30 -11.18 -0.68
C ILE A 357 4.90 -10.58 -0.78
N LYS A 358 3.96 -11.39 -1.18
CA LYS A 358 2.53 -11.05 -1.14
C LYS A 358 1.76 -12.15 -0.41
N VAL A 359 0.83 -11.75 0.46
CA VAL A 359 -0.14 -12.63 1.11
C VAL A 359 -1.52 -12.19 0.66
N LYS A 360 -2.23 -13.05 -0.02
CA LYS A 360 -3.56 -12.75 -0.59
C LYS A 360 -4.67 -13.12 0.39
N ALA A 361 -5.53 -12.16 0.72
CA ALA A 361 -6.77 -12.41 1.48
C ALA A 361 -7.88 -12.99 0.59
N LYS A 362 -7.81 -12.72 -0.72
CA LYS A 362 -8.68 -13.31 -1.74
C LYS A 362 -7.83 -14.05 -2.75
N ARG A 363 -8.22 -15.29 -3.09
CA ARG A 363 -7.52 -16.04 -4.13
C ARG A 363 -7.94 -15.52 -5.49
N ARG A 364 -7.14 -14.65 -6.07
CA ARG A 364 -7.27 -14.11 -7.41
C ARG A 364 -6.00 -14.36 -8.20
N GLN A 365 -6.17 -14.71 -9.45
CA GLN A 365 -5.07 -14.91 -10.39
C GLN A 365 -5.50 -14.55 -11.80
N GLU A 366 -4.53 -14.21 -12.64
CA GLU A 366 -4.75 -14.03 -14.07
C GLU A 366 -4.80 -15.38 -14.79
N PHE A 367 -5.68 -15.47 -15.81
CA PHE A 367 -5.84 -16.62 -16.69
C PHE A 367 -5.95 -16.18 -18.14
N VAL A 368 -5.44 -16.98 -19.04
CA VAL A 368 -5.59 -16.77 -20.48
C VAL A 368 -6.94 -17.32 -20.93
N ILE A 369 -7.70 -16.51 -21.65
CA ILE A 369 -8.94 -16.98 -22.29
C ILE A 369 -8.58 -17.73 -23.58
N GLY A 370 -8.90 -19.01 -23.62
CA GLY A 370 -8.70 -19.86 -24.79
C GLY A 370 -9.96 -20.19 -25.54
N GLY A 371 -11.15 -19.84 -25.01
CA GLY A 371 -12.43 -20.09 -25.64
C GLY A 371 -13.62 -19.75 -24.77
N TRP A 372 -14.80 -20.16 -25.23
CA TRP A 372 -16.08 -20.04 -24.52
C TRP A 372 -17.00 -21.19 -24.82
N THR A 373 -18.08 -21.35 -24.07
CA THR A 373 -19.13 -22.33 -24.33
C THR A 373 -20.44 -21.66 -24.72
N ASP A 374 -21.29 -22.38 -25.46
CA ASP A 374 -22.66 -21.93 -25.73
C ASP A 374 -23.44 -21.70 -24.43
N PRO A 375 -24.27 -20.64 -24.37
CA PRO A 375 -25.11 -20.37 -23.21
C PRO A 375 -26.20 -21.44 -23.05
N LYS A 376 -26.67 -21.62 -21.80
CA LYS A 376 -27.86 -22.44 -21.48
C LYS A 376 -29.06 -21.55 -21.14
N GLY A 377 -30.25 -22.03 -21.54
CA GLY A 377 -31.49 -21.31 -21.20
C GLY A 377 -31.60 -19.95 -21.90
N SER A 378 -32.08 -18.95 -21.19
CA SER A 378 -32.33 -17.57 -21.69
C SER A 378 -31.10 -16.66 -21.71
N ARG A 379 -29.92 -17.15 -21.31
CA ARG A 379 -28.70 -16.34 -21.27
C ARG A 379 -28.24 -16.01 -22.69
N THR A 380 -27.89 -14.75 -22.93
CA THR A 380 -27.36 -14.27 -24.22
C THR A 380 -25.82 -14.19 -24.16
N GLY A 381 -25.17 -14.27 -25.33
CA GLY A 381 -23.70 -14.24 -25.46
C GLY A 381 -23.08 -15.62 -25.26
N PHE A 382 -22.31 -15.81 -24.21
CA PHE A 382 -21.65 -17.08 -23.91
C PHE A 382 -22.11 -17.70 -22.58
N GLY A 383 -21.95 -19.00 -22.42
CA GLY A 383 -22.22 -19.74 -21.20
C GLY A 383 -21.14 -19.53 -20.14
N ALA A 384 -19.90 -19.86 -20.48
CA ALA A 384 -18.72 -19.68 -19.64
C ALA A 384 -17.47 -19.40 -20.50
N LEU A 385 -16.50 -18.69 -19.97
CA LEU A 385 -15.17 -18.59 -20.54
C LEU A 385 -14.37 -19.86 -20.23
N LEU A 386 -13.63 -20.38 -21.19
CA LEU A 386 -12.65 -21.43 -20.99
C LEU A 386 -11.28 -20.78 -20.75
N VAL A 387 -10.70 -21.06 -19.61
CA VAL A 387 -9.49 -20.36 -19.16
C VAL A 387 -8.35 -21.33 -18.85
N GLY A 388 -7.12 -20.85 -18.98
CA GLY A 388 -5.93 -21.65 -18.72
C GLY A 388 -4.72 -20.82 -18.33
N VAL A 389 -3.62 -21.49 -18.00
CA VAL A 389 -2.32 -20.93 -17.68
C VAL A 389 -1.25 -21.57 -18.55
N TYR A 390 -0.14 -20.86 -18.78
CA TYR A 390 0.98 -21.44 -19.50
C TYR A 390 1.86 -22.29 -18.59
N GLU A 391 2.19 -23.49 -19.08
CA GLU A 391 3.26 -24.34 -18.56
C GLU A 391 4.30 -24.46 -19.69
N GLY A 392 5.41 -23.75 -19.54
CA GLY A 392 6.36 -23.57 -20.63
C GLY A 392 5.72 -22.84 -21.83
N LYS A 393 5.60 -23.52 -22.98
CA LYS A 393 4.97 -22.99 -24.20
C LYS A 393 3.53 -23.46 -24.42
N GLN A 394 3.00 -24.31 -23.55
CA GLN A 394 1.70 -24.96 -23.73
C GLN A 394 0.66 -24.29 -22.81
N LEU A 395 -0.52 -24.00 -23.36
CA LEU A 395 -1.65 -23.51 -22.59
C LEU A 395 -2.41 -24.70 -21.98
N VAL A 396 -2.34 -24.80 -20.65
CA VAL A 396 -3.01 -25.85 -19.87
C VAL A 396 -4.37 -25.34 -19.42
N TYR A 397 -5.41 -26.11 -19.65
CA TYR A 397 -6.76 -25.76 -19.23
C TYR A 397 -6.89 -25.77 -17.71
N ALA A 398 -7.46 -24.70 -17.14
CA ALA A 398 -7.62 -24.52 -15.69
C ALA A 398 -9.09 -24.52 -15.25
N GLY A 399 -10.05 -24.45 -16.18
CA GLY A 399 -11.48 -24.47 -15.83
C GLY A 399 -12.33 -23.54 -16.68
N HIS A 400 -13.62 -23.45 -16.30
CA HIS A 400 -14.58 -22.58 -16.94
C HIS A 400 -15.19 -21.59 -15.97
N VAL A 401 -15.32 -20.33 -16.41
CA VAL A 401 -15.80 -19.22 -15.61
C VAL A 401 -17.16 -18.79 -16.12
N GLY A 402 -18.23 -19.10 -15.38
CA GLY A 402 -19.63 -18.84 -15.77
C GLY A 402 -20.29 -17.68 -15.04
N THR A 403 -19.66 -17.12 -14.00
CA THR A 403 -20.23 -16.10 -13.12
C THR A 403 -19.37 -14.83 -13.09
N GLY A 404 -19.89 -13.71 -12.55
CA GLY A 404 -19.21 -12.41 -12.51
C GLY A 404 -19.51 -11.51 -13.72
N PHE A 405 -20.49 -11.88 -14.57
CA PHE A 405 -20.84 -11.14 -15.77
C PHE A 405 -22.23 -10.50 -15.63
N ASP A 406 -22.32 -9.23 -15.95
CA ASP A 406 -23.55 -8.53 -16.30
C ASP A 406 -23.75 -8.53 -17.83
N GLN A 407 -24.94 -8.09 -18.31
CA GLN A 407 -25.28 -8.07 -19.75
C GLN A 407 -24.29 -7.21 -20.57
N ALA A 408 -23.81 -6.11 -20.01
CA ALA A 408 -22.87 -5.23 -20.71
C ALA A 408 -21.50 -5.91 -20.86
N LYS A 409 -21.02 -6.58 -19.80
CA LYS A 409 -19.78 -7.37 -19.83
C LYS A 409 -19.89 -8.52 -20.82
N LEU A 410 -21.00 -9.29 -20.82
CA LEU A 410 -21.22 -10.36 -21.76
C LEU A 410 -21.12 -9.88 -23.21
N LYS A 411 -21.79 -8.77 -23.55
CA LYS A 411 -21.77 -8.21 -24.92
C LYS A 411 -20.37 -7.68 -25.31
N ALA A 412 -19.68 -7.02 -24.38
CA ALA A 412 -18.35 -6.48 -24.65
C ALA A 412 -17.31 -7.59 -24.86
N ILE A 413 -17.32 -8.60 -23.98
CA ILE A 413 -16.38 -9.73 -24.07
C ILE A 413 -16.68 -10.56 -25.30
N MET A 414 -17.95 -10.78 -25.65
CA MET A 414 -18.30 -11.55 -26.85
C MET A 414 -17.71 -10.96 -28.13
N ARG A 415 -17.72 -9.62 -28.28
CA ARG A 415 -17.07 -8.93 -29.40
C ARG A 415 -15.57 -9.20 -29.48
N GLU A 416 -14.90 -9.22 -28.33
CA GLU A 416 -13.46 -9.51 -28.26
C GLU A 416 -13.16 -10.99 -28.60
N LEU A 417 -14.05 -11.89 -28.21
CA LEU A 417 -13.93 -13.32 -28.49
C LEU A 417 -14.17 -13.58 -29.99
N ASP A 418 -15.23 -13.01 -30.58
CA ASP A 418 -15.55 -13.15 -32.01
C ASP A 418 -14.41 -12.66 -32.91
N ALA A 419 -13.80 -11.53 -32.58
CA ALA A 419 -12.65 -10.96 -33.30
C ALA A 419 -11.41 -11.86 -33.30
N ARG A 420 -11.33 -12.83 -32.37
CA ARG A 420 -10.21 -13.75 -32.19
C ARG A 420 -10.58 -15.22 -32.40
N ALA A 421 -11.77 -15.49 -32.89
CA ALA A 421 -12.25 -16.85 -33.07
C ALA A 421 -11.31 -17.69 -33.96
N THR A 422 -11.15 -18.95 -33.60
CA THR A 422 -10.35 -19.93 -34.32
C THR A 422 -10.97 -21.34 -34.22
N GLU A 423 -10.81 -22.18 -35.23
CA GLU A 423 -11.28 -23.55 -35.18
C GLU A 423 -10.40 -24.45 -34.30
N LYS A 424 -9.12 -24.12 -34.17
CA LYS A 424 -8.15 -24.95 -33.44
C LYS A 424 -8.14 -24.57 -31.97
N SER A 425 -8.29 -25.55 -31.08
CA SER A 425 -8.12 -25.39 -29.65
C SER A 425 -6.71 -24.92 -29.32
N PRO A 426 -6.54 -23.85 -28.50
CA PRO A 426 -5.24 -23.43 -28.03
C PRO A 426 -4.75 -24.26 -26.84
N PHE A 427 -5.63 -25.06 -26.22
CA PHE A 427 -5.27 -25.85 -25.03
C PHE A 427 -4.52 -27.12 -25.40
N LEU A 428 -3.58 -27.52 -24.53
CA LEU A 428 -2.82 -28.77 -24.66
C LEU A 428 -3.73 -29.99 -24.78
N ALA A 429 -4.80 -30.04 -23.98
CA ALA A 429 -5.85 -31.05 -24.05
C ALA A 429 -7.21 -30.39 -24.26
N LEU A 430 -8.09 -31.02 -25.02
CA LEU A 430 -9.44 -30.50 -25.26
C LEU A 430 -10.24 -30.44 -23.95
N PRO A 431 -10.79 -29.28 -23.58
CA PRO A 431 -11.63 -29.15 -22.39
C PRO A 431 -12.89 -30.01 -22.50
N LYS A 432 -13.24 -30.72 -21.43
CA LYS A 432 -14.55 -31.39 -21.33
C LYS A 432 -15.60 -30.34 -20.98
N THR A 433 -16.58 -30.13 -21.84
CA THR A 433 -17.65 -29.13 -21.67
C THR A 433 -19.03 -29.76 -21.82
N ASN A 434 -20.01 -29.19 -21.09
CA ASN A 434 -21.41 -29.66 -21.15
C ASN A 434 -22.22 -29.07 -22.31
N THR A 435 -21.66 -28.09 -23.05
CA THR A 435 -22.21 -27.44 -24.23
C THR A 435 -21.10 -27.26 -25.24
N LYS A 436 -21.42 -26.92 -26.48
CA LYS A 436 -20.44 -26.71 -27.53
C LYS A 436 -19.42 -25.67 -27.14
N ALA A 437 -18.15 -26.00 -27.29
CA ALA A 437 -17.02 -25.12 -27.09
C ALA A 437 -16.62 -24.43 -28.39
N HIS A 438 -16.26 -23.14 -28.25
CA HIS A 438 -15.69 -22.32 -29.31
C HIS A 438 -14.31 -21.82 -28.81
N PHE A 439 -13.36 -21.72 -29.72
CA PHE A 439 -11.99 -21.38 -29.35
C PHE A 439 -11.56 -20.02 -29.89
N VAL A 440 -10.61 -19.41 -29.22
CA VAL A 440 -9.99 -18.13 -29.62
C VAL A 440 -8.48 -18.22 -29.61
N LYS A 441 -7.81 -17.35 -30.37
CA LYS A 441 -6.39 -17.10 -30.22
C LYS A 441 -6.10 -16.66 -28.78
N PRO A 442 -5.16 -17.29 -28.06
CA PRO A 442 -4.95 -17.05 -26.62
C PRO A 442 -4.18 -15.74 -26.37
N GLN A 443 -4.88 -14.62 -26.53
CA GLN A 443 -4.34 -13.27 -26.42
C GLN A 443 -4.99 -12.45 -25.29
N LEU A 444 -6.21 -12.81 -24.89
CA LEU A 444 -6.93 -12.14 -23.83
C LEU A 444 -6.57 -12.73 -22.47
N VAL A 445 -6.38 -11.86 -21.50
CA VAL A 445 -6.13 -12.23 -20.10
C VAL A 445 -7.32 -11.78 -19.25
N ALA A 446 -7.85 -12.69 -18.45
CA ALA A 446 -8.90 -12.44 -17.47
C ALA A 446 -8.33 -12.54 -16.06
N GLU A 447 -8.74 -11.67 -15.17
CA GLU A 447 -8.60 -11.86 -13.75
C GLU A 447 -9.80 -12.64 -13.22
N VAL A 448 -9.52 -13.69 -12.45
CA VAL A 448 -10.54 -14.58 -11.89
C VAL A 448 -10.31 -14.77 -10.40
N GLU A 449 -11.35 -14.57 -9.62
CA GLU A 449 -11.39 -14.94 -8.18
C GLU A 449 -11.90 -16.37 -8.07
N PHE A 450 -11.34 -17.17 -7.18
CA PHE A 450 -11.72 -18.57 -6.99
C PHE A 450 -11.45 -19.04 -5.56
N THR A 451 -12.08 -20.13 -5.14
CA THR A 451 -11.92 -20.65 -3.79
C THR A 451 -10.59 -21.39 -3.61
N GLU A 452 -10.26 -22.28 -4.54
CA GLU A 452 -9.05 -23.10 -4.51
C GLU A 452 -8.72 -23.70 -5.86
N TRP A 453 -7.49 -24.16 -6.03
CA TRP A 453 -7.12 -25.12 -7.06
C TRP A 453 -7.48 -26.52 -6.59
N THR A 454 -8.21 -27.27 -7.40
CA THR A 454 -8.52 -28.67 -7.13
C THR A 454 -7.29 -29.55 -7.43
N ARG A 455 -7.32 -30.80 -6.98
CA ARG A 455 -6.20 -31.76 -7.19
C ARG A 455 -5.94 -32.08 -8.67
N ASP A 456 -6.96 -32.01 -9.50
CA ASP A 456 -6.89 -32.19 -10.95
C ASP A 456 -6.48 -30.91 -11.72
N GLY A 457 -6.09 -29.86 -10.99
CA GLY A 457 -5.61 -28.61 -11.58
C GLY A 457 -6.72 -27.71 -12.15
N SER A 458 -7.96 -27.85 -11.67
CA SER A 458 -9.09 -27.00 -12.04
C SER A 458 -9.40 -25.97 -10.97
N LEU A 459 -10.13 -24.90 -11.35
CA LEU A 459 -10.60 -23.86 -10.44
C LEU A 459 -11.92 -24.24 -9.78
N ARG A 460 -12.03 -24.02 -8.48
CA ARG A 460 -13.28 -24.19 -7.72
C ARG A 460 -13.98 -22.83 -7.53
N HIS A 461 -15.28 -22.78 -7.87
CA HIS A 461 -16.13 -21.59 -7.78
C HIS A 461 -15.51 -20.33 -8.44
N PRO A 462 -15.04 -20.41 -9.69
CA PRO A 462 -14.40 -19.26 -10.30
C PRO A 462 -15.40 -18.17 -10.66
N VAL A 463 -15.04 -16.91 -10.37
CA VAL A 463 -15.81 -15.70 -10.64
C VAL A 463 -14.96 -14.74 -11.46
N PHE A 464 -15.49 -14.28 -12.59
CA PHE A 464 -14.83 -13.30 -13.42
C PHE A 464 -14.77 -11.94 -12.74
N VAL A 465 -13.58 -11.36 -12.64
CA VAL A 465 -13.34 -10.02 -12.10
C VAL A 465 -13.25 -9.01 -13.24
N GLY A 466 -12.38 -9.26 -14.22
CA GLY A 466 -12.19 -8.34 -15.35
C GLY A 466 -11.20 -8.82 -16.41
N ILE A 467 -11.09 -8.07 -17.51
CA ILE A 467 -10.03 -8.25 -18.52
C ILE A 467 -8.80 -7.44 -18.10
N ARG A 468 -7.62 -8.03 -18.24
CA ARG A 468 -6.32 -7.43 -17.96
C ARG A 468 -5.62 -7.04 -19.25
N SER A 469 -5.75 -5.80 -19.68
CA SER A 469 -5.07 -5.25 -20.87
C SER A 469 -3.57 -4.97 -20.62
N ASP A 470 -3.18 -4.84 -19.36
CA ASP A 470 -1.81 -4.60 -18.91
C ASP A 470 -0.94 -5.87 -18.87
N LYS A 471 -1.54 -7.07 -19.09
CA LYS A 471 -0.85 -8.36 -18.99
C LYS A 471 -0.68 -9.01 -20.37
N LYS A 472 0.49 -9.61 -20.59
CA LYS A 472 0.73 -10.44 -21.80
C LYS A 472 0.33 -11.87 -21.51
N ALA A 473 -0.50 -12.45 -22.38
CA ALA A 473 -1.02 -13.82 -22.20
C ALA A 473 0.10 -14.85 -21.96
N LYS A 474 1.20 -14.76 -22.70
CA LYS A 474 2.35 -15.67 -22.56
C LYS A 474 3.04 -15.66 -21.19
N ASP A 475 2.82 -14.62 -20.40
CA ASP A 475 3.44 -14.45 -19.08
C ASP A 475 2.52 -14.97 -17.95
N VAL A 476 1.34 -15.46 -18.29
CA VAL A 476 0.34 -15.97 -17.35
C VAL A 476 0.64 -17.43 -17.02
N VAL A 477 1.17 -17.65 -15.83
CA VAL A 477 1.50 -18.98 -15.30
C VAL A 477 0.76 -19.22 -13.99
N ARG A 478 0.66 -20.48 -13.56
CA ARG A 478 0.10 -20.81 -12.26
C ARG A 478 0.98 -20.18 -11.15
N GLU A 479 0.36 -19.42 -10.26
CA GLU A 479 1.03 -18.92 -9.06
C GLU A 479 1.11 -20.06 -8.03
N LEU A 480 2.32 -20.35 -7.55
CA LEU A 480 2.58 -21.32 -6.49
C LEU A 480 2.80 -20.56 -5.19
N GLU A 481 2.12 -20.98 -4.14
CA GLU A 481 2.32 -20.49 -2.78
C GLU A 481 3.58 -21.15 -2.21
N LEU A 482 4.48 -20.35 -1.64
CA LEU A 482 5.64 -20.86 -0.90
C LEU A 482 5.36 -20.79 0.60
N PRO A 483 5.93 -21.70 1.41
CA PRO A 483 5.80 -21.63 2.86
C PRO A 483 6.35 -20.31 3.42
N ALA A 484 5.59 -19.67 4.31
CA ALA A 484 6.03 -18.44 4.97
C ALA A 484 7.27 -18.66 5.85
N SER A 485 7.45 -19.87 6.39
CA SER A 485 8.61 -20.26 7.19
C SER A 485 9.96 -20.22 6.46
N GLU A 486 9.97 -20.14 5.13
CA GLU A 486 11.20 -19.98 4.35
C GLU A 486 11.69 -18.52 4.28
N HIS A 487 10.96 -17.58 4.89
CA HIS A 487 11.23 -16.14 4.85
C HIS A 487 11.51 -15.52 6.24
N ALA A 488 11.34 -16.31 7.32
CA ALA A 488 11.59 -15.90 8.70
C ALA A 488 13.07 -15.98 9.08
#